data_0998926fd46a5da61aea5a8906642e28
#
_entry.id   0998926fd46a5da61aea5a8906642e28
#
_cell.length_a   1.000
_cell.length_b   1.000
_cell.length_c   1.000
_cell.angle_alpha   90.00
_cell.angle_beta   90.00
_cell.angle_gamma   90.00
#
_symmetry.space_group_name_H-M   'P 1'
#
loop_
_entity.id
_entity.type
_entity.pdbx_description
1 polymer ?
#
loop_
_entity_poly.entity_id
_entity_poly.type
_entity_poly.pdbx_seq_one_letter_code
_entity_poly.pdbx_strand_id
1 'polypeptide(L)'
;MRKDGRENDQIRSVKITDNYLMSPEGSVLIEMGNTKVICTACVEESTARHLTGTGRGWVTAEYAMLPGSTGSRKKRDRGKTDGRSIEIQRLIGRALRSVVDMEKLGERTIWIDCDVIQADGGTRTASITGAFVAMTQAMKKMKDEGMIDEIPIIGFVSAISVGIVDHEEILDLCYEEDSRAMVDMNVVMTDKGEYIEIQGTGEERPFSADELARLLSLAQKGCSALHAKQKEIIGEL
;
A
#
# COMPACT_ATOMS: atom_id res chain seq x y z
N MET A 1 -22.19 -6.10 -15.69
CA MET A 1 -20.88 -5.86 -16.35
C MET A 1 -20.34 -4.51 -15.83
N ARG A 2 -19.12 -4.51 -15.33
CA ARG A 2 -18.46 -3.30 -14.81
C ARG A 2 -18.31 -2.26 -15.91
N LYS A 3 -18.38 -0.95 -15.58
CA LYS A 3 -18.37 0.12 -16.60
C LYS A 3 -17.08 0.21 -17.42
N ASP A 4 -15.98 -0.22 -16.82
CA ASP A 4 -14.67 -0.28 -17.49
C ASP A 4 -14.43 -1.57 -18.30
N GLY A 5 -15.42 -2.46 -18.34
CA GLY A 5 -15.39 -3.70 -19.10
C GLY A 5 -14.64 -4.86 -18.44
N ARG A 6 -14.15 -4.69 -17.19
CA ARG A 6 -13.49 -5.77 -16.44
C ARG A 6 -14.49 -6.84 -16.00
N GLU A 7 -14.02 -8.07 -15.88
CA GLU A 7 -14.70 -9.13 -15.14
C GLU A 7 -14.64 -8.85 -13.62
N ASN A 8 -15.54 -9.48 -12.85
CA ASN A 8 -15.64 -9.24 -11.41
C ASN A 8 -14.37 -9.61 -10.64
N ASP A 9 -13.60 -10.55 -11.13
CA ASP A 9 -12.37 -11.06 -10.53
C ASP A 9 -11.08 -10.50 -11.18
N GLN A 10 -11.18 -9.41 -11.92
CA GLN A 10 -10.09 -8.78 -12.64
C GLN A 10 -9.66 -7.46 -11.97
N ILE A 11 -8.33 -7.28 -11.75
CA ILE A 11 -7.76 -6.03 -11.30
C ILE A 11 -7.65 -5.02 -12.44
N ARG A 12 -7.62 -3.73 -12.12
CA ARG A 12 -7.27 -2.65 -13.07
C ARG A 12 -5.87 -2.86 -13.63
N SER A 13 -5.54 -2.19 -14.73
CA SER A 13 -4.16 -2.14 -15.21
C SER A 13 -3.25 -1.58 -14.13
N VAL A 14 -2.13 -2.25 -13.85
CA VAL A 14 -1.13 -1.84 -12.86
C VAL A 14 0.16 -1.50 -13.57
N LYS A 15 0.67 -0.29 -13.33
CA LYS A 15 1.98 0.16 -13.77
C LYS A 15 2.74 0.73 -12.58
N ILE A 16 3.98 0.30 -12.41
CA ILE A 16 4.91 0.84 -11.41
C ILE A 16 6.10 1.40 -12.19
N THR A 17 6.31 2.71 -12.09
CA THR A 17 7.48 3.39 -12.68
C THR A 17 8.47 3.65 -11.55
N ASP A 18 9.60 2.97 -11.60
CA ASP A 18 10.68 3.05 -10.61
C ASP A 18 11.56 4.29 -10.82
N ASN A 19 12.34 4.64 -9.79
CA ASN A 19 13.26 5.78 -9.79
C ASN A 19 12.58 7.08 -10.29
N TYR A 20 11.32 7.28 -9.85
CA TYR A 20 10.47 8.35 -10.37
C TYR A 20 10.93 9.75 -9.95
N LEU A 21 11.45 9.89 -8.74
CA LEU A 21 12.06 11.12 -8.23
C LEU A 21 13.55 10.88 -7.97
N MET A 22 14.38 11.92 -8.17
CA MET A 22 15.84 11.83 -8.13
C MET A 22 16.44 11.90 -6.72
N SER A 23 15.72 12.45 -5.74
CA SER A 23 16.29 12.77 -4.42
C SER A 23 16.15 11.65 -3.38
N PRO A 24 14.99 10.96 -3.22
CA PRO A 24 14.82 9.89 -2.25
C PRO A 24 15.67 8.67 -2.58
N GLU A 25 16.05 7.87 -1.58
CA GLU A 25 16.75 6.60 -1.77
C GLU A 25 15.91 5.57 -2.53
N GLY A 26 14.59 5.61 -2.39
CA GLY A 26 13.65 4.84 -3.20
C GLY A 26 12.46 5.70 -3.63
N SER A 27 11.99 5.51 -4.86
CA SER A 27 10.90 6.31 -5.39
C SER A 27 10.17 5.63 -6.52
N VAL A 28 8.85 5.57 -6.43
CA VAL A 28 7.99 5.01 -7.48
C VAL A 28 6.75 5.88 -7.72
N LEU A 29 6.27 5.86 -8.97
CA LEU A 29 4.88 6.18 -9.28
C LEU A 29 4.15 4.87 -9.51
N ILE A 30 3.16 4.57 -8.66
CA ILE A 30 2.22 3.46 -8.88
C ILE A 30 0.93 4.00 -9.48
N GLU A 31 0.47 3.33 -10.54
CA GLU A 31 -0.78 3.59 -11.23
C GLU A 31 -1.62 2.31 -11.20
N MET A 32 -2.83 2.39 -10.62
CA MET A 32 -3.82 1.31 -10.62
C MET A 32 -5.09 1.86 -11.30
N GLY A 33 -5.24 1.56 -12.60
CA GLY A 33 -6.21 2.26 -13.43
C GLY A 33 -5.97 3.77 -13.41
N ASN A 34 -6.97 4.53 -12.96
CA ASN A 34 -6.85 5.99 -12.82
C ASN A 34 -6.28 6.43 -11.47
N THR A 35 -6.15 5.56 -10.48
CA THR A 35 -5.51 5.92 -9.22
C THR A 35 -4.00 6.01 -9.40
N LYS A 36 -3.40 7.12 -8.95
CA LYS A 36 -1.97 7.40 -9.06
C LYS A 36 -1.42 7.89 -7.73
N VAL A 37 -0.36 7.24 -7.26
CA VAL A 37 0.31 7.59 -6.01
C VAL A 37 1.81 7.65 -6.22
N ILE A 38 2.44 8.73 -5.80
CA ILE A 38 3.89 8.80 -5.65
C ILE A 38 4.23 8.23 -4.27
N CYS A 39 5.10 7.22 -4.25
CA CYS A 39 5.62 6.65 -3.02
C CYS A 39 7.12 6.88 -2.96
N THR A 40 7.62 7.42 -1.86
CA THR A 40 9.06 7.62 -1.64
C THR A 40 9.51 6.94 -0.36
N ALA A 41 10.80 6.62 -0.29
CA ALA A 41 11.46 6.08 0.88
C ALA A 41 12.76 6.84 1.11
N CYS A 42 12.87 7.51 2.26
CA CYS A 42 14.05 8.24 2.70
C CYS A 42 14.66 7.53 3.92
N VAL A 43 15.99 7.45 3.95
CA VAL A 43 16.75 6.81 5.03
C VAL A 43 17.27 7.88 5.99
N GLU A 44 16.98 7.71 7.27
CA GLU A 44 17.54 8.53 8.35
C GLU A 44 18.41 7.65 9.25
N GLU A 45 19.68 8.05 9.47
CA GLU A 45 20.65 7.32 10.32
C GLU A 45 20.40 7.53 11.82
N SER A 46 19.13 7.54 12.19
CA SER A 46 18.67 7.57 13.58
C SER A 46 17.37 6.78 13.71
N THR A 47 17.09 6.27 14.89
CA THR A 47 15.83 5.57 15.15
C THR A 47 14.94 6.37 16.10
N ALA A 48 13.67 5.98 16.16
CA ALA A 48 12.70 6.59 17.08
C ALA A 48 13.25 6.56 18.53
N ARG A 49 13.07 7.64 19.30
CA ARG A 49 13.64 7.82 20.64
C ARG A 49 13.45 6.62 21.57
N HIS A 50 12.31 5.91 21.48
CA HIS A 50 12.01 4.74 22.29
C HIS A 50 12.77 3.47 21.86
N LEU A 51 13.44 3.47 20.72
CA LEU A 51 14.23 2.37 20.18
C LEU A 51 15.75 2.63 20.26
N THR A 52 16.16 3.84 20.63
CA THR A 52 17.58 4.20 20.75
C THR A 52 18.32 3.27 21.73
N GLY A 53 19.41 2.68 21.30
CA GLY A 53 20.20 1.71 22.08
C GLY A 53 19.65 0.29 22.08
N THR A 54 18.61 -0.01 21.30
CA THR A 54 18.04 -1.37 21.19
C THR A 54 18.61 -2.17 20.02
N GLY A 55 19.37 -1.54 19.13
CA GLY A 55 19.87 -2.14 17.90
C GLY A 55 18.81 -2.31 16.81
N ARG A 56 17.59 -1.76 16.99
CA ARG A 56 16.45 -1.95 16.11
C ARG A 56 16.13 -0.68 15.33
N GLY A 57 15.84 -0.86 14.05
CA GLY A 57 15.35 0.21 13.19
C GLY A 57 13.83 0.40 13.28
N TRP A 58 13.35 1.31 12.45
CA TRP A 58 11.93 1.62 12.35
C TRP A 58 11.53 1.95 10.91
N VAL A 59 10.29 1.64 10.56
CA VAL A 59 9.63 2.08 9.33
C VAL A 59 8.39 2.86 9.72
N THR A 60 8.30 4.09 9.27
CA THR A 60 7.14 4.96 9.49
C THR A 60 6.58 5.43 8.15
N ALA A 61 5.34 5.89 8.12
CA ALA A 61 4.71 6.33 6.89
C ALA A 61 3.85 7.58 7.10
N GLU A 62 3.86 8.44 6.10
CA GLU A 62 2.93 9.54 5.91
C GLU A 62 2.06 9.30 4.68
N TYR A 63 0.85 9.83 4.70
CA TYR A 63 -0.09 9.73 3.59
C TYR A 63 -0.81 11.05 3.40
N ALA A 64 -0.82 11.53 2.19
CA ALA A 64 -1.52 12.77 1.84
C ALA A 64 -2.22 12.64 0.47
N MET A 65 -3.24 13.46 0.28
CA MET A 65 -3.92 13.62 -1.01
C MET A 65 -3.70 15.04 -1.52
N LEU A 66 -3.22 15.20 -2.74
CA LEU A 66 -3.09 16.53 -3.34
C LEU A 66 -4.48 17.20 -3.47
N PRO A 67 -4.55 18.53 -3.36
CA PRO A 67 -5.83 19.25 -3.46
C PRO A 67 -6.65 18.94 -4.73
N GLY A 68 -5.98 18.69 -5.84
CA GLY A 68 -6.62 18.36 -7.12
C GLY A 68 -6.71 16.87 -7.42
N SER A 69 -6.44 15.99 -6.45
CA SER A 69 -6.44 14.53 -6.66
C SER A 69 -7.84 13.93 -6.83
N THR A 70 -8.88 14.63 -6.44
CA THR A 70 -10.30 14.20 -6.50
C THR A 70 -11.12 15.14 -7.36
N GLY A 71 -12.33 14.73 -7.74
CA GLY A 71 -13.27 15.54 -8.55
C GLY A 71 -13.67 16.88 -7.88
N SER A 72 -13.60 16.97 -6.55
CA SER A 72 -13.74 18.21 -5.80
C SER A 72 -12.42 18.53 -5.09
N ARG A 73 -12.02 19.82 -5.09
CA ARG A 73 -10.76 20.23 -4.48
C ARG A 73 -10.74 19.98 -2.97
N LYS A 74 -9.81 19.16 -2.48
CA LYS A 74 -9.52 18.98 -1.06
C LYS A 74 -8.75 20.20 -0.51
N LYS A 75 -8.99 20.53 0.75
CA LYS A 75 -8.15 21.52 1.45
C LYS A 75 -6.81 20.88 1.81
N ARG A 76 -5.73 21.66 1.77
CA ARG A 76 -4.45 21.21 2.35
C ARG A 76 -4.56 21.19 3.86
N ASP A 77 -4.02 20.17 4.48
CA ASP A 77 -3.87 20.12 5.93
C ASP A 77 -2.87 21.21 6.36
N ARG A 78 -3.32 22.05 7.29
CA ARG A 78 -2.50 23.13 7.86
C ARG A 78 -2.53 22.97 9.37
N GLY A 79 -1.53 22.26 9.90
CA GLY A 79 -1.32 22.11 11.33
C GLY A 79 -2.11 21.00 12.04
N LYS A 80 -3.04 20.33 11.37
CA LYS A 80 -3.71 19.14 11.90
C LYS A 80 -4.08 18.20 10.75
N THR A 81 -3.46 17.03 10.74
CA THR A 81 -3.78 15.94 9.80
C THR A 81 -5.18 15.40 10.08
N ASP A 82 -5.97 15.11 9.05
CA ASP A 82 -7.30 14.54 9.23
C ASP A 82 -7.22 13.09 9.76
N GLY A 83 -8.30 12.64 10.44
CA GLY A 83 -8.34 11.32 11.07
C GLY A 83 -8.17 10.17 10.08
N ARG A 84 -8.67 10.33 8.84
CA ARG A 84 -8.52 9.34 7.78
C ARG A 84 -7.05 9.21 7.34
N SER A 85 -6.37 10.32 7.14
CA SER A 85 -4.94 10.30 6.78
C SER A 85 -4.11 9.63 7.87
N ILE A 86 -4.36 9.93 9.16
CA ILE A 86 -3.69 9.29 10.29
C ILE A 86 -3.95 7.78 10.31
N GLU A 87 -5.18 7.34 10.08
CA GLU A 87 -5.53 5.91 10.02
C GLU A 87 -4.74 5.20 8.91
N ILE A 88 -4.71 5.80 7.70
CA ILE A 88 -4.01 5.22 6.54
C ILE A 88 -2.50 5.20 6.76
N GLN A 89 -1.90 6.24 7.33
CA GLN A 89 -0.48 6.26 7.72
C GLN A 89 -0.12 5.09 8.64
N ARG A 90 -0.96 4.84 9.64
CA ARG A 90 -0.75 3.72 10.58
C ARG A 90 -0.90 2.36 9.90
N LEU A 91 -1.85 2.23 8.98
CA LEU A 91 -2.06 1.02 8.17
C LEU A 91 -0.82 0.73 7.30
N ILE A 92 -0.34 1.72 6.53
CA ILE A 92 0.85 1.58 5.67
C ILE A 92 2.06 1.18 6.53
N GLY A 93 2.31 1.91 7.62
CA GLY A 93 3.44 1.62 8.51
C GLY A 93 3.38 0.19 9.10
N ARG A 94 2.20 -0.29 9.54
CA ARG A 94 2.04 -1.68 10.04
C ARG A 94 2.30 -2.70 8.94
N ALA A 95 1.71 -2.49 7.76
CA ALA A 95 1.88 -3.39 6.62
C ALA A 95 3.36 -3.56 6.25
N LEU A 96 4.09 -2.47 6.13
CA LEU A 96 5.52 -2.51 5.77
C LEU A 96 6.37 -3.14 6.87
N ARG A 97 6.13 -2.80 8.14
CA ARG A 97 6.88 -3.37 9.27
C ARG A 97 6.71 -4.88 9.40
N SER A 98 5.61 -5.46 8.97
CA SER A 98 5.38 -6.90 9.07
C SER A 98 6.29 -7.74 8.16
N VAL A 99 6.91 -7.12 7.16
CA VAL A 99 7.80 -7.78 6.20
C VAL A 99 9.25 -7.29 6.28
N VAL A 100 9.62 -6.60 7.38
CA VAL A 100 10.98 -6.09 7.60
C VAL A 100 11.58 -6.68 8.89
N ASP A 101 12.80 -7.18 8.79
CA ASP A 101 13.62 -7.52 9.96
C ASP A 101 14.23 -6.24 10.52
N MET A 102 13.64 -5.74 11.61
CA MET A 102 14.04 -4.48 12.24
C MET A 102 15.42 -4.55 12.92
N GLU A 103 15.90 -5.74 13.28
CA GLU A 103 17.23 -5.90 13.87
C GLU A 103 18.31 -5.80 12.78
N LYS A 104 18.08 -6.41 11.62
CA LYS A 104 18.97 -6.30 10.46
C LYS A 104 18.97 -4.89 9.84
N LEU A 105 17.87 -4.14 9.97
CA LEU A 105 17.83 -2.73 9.57
C LEU A 105 18.77 -1.88 10.43
N GLY A 106 18.99 -2.27 11.70
CA GLY A 106 19.79 -1.52 12.66
C GLY A 106 19.12 -0.17 13.04
N GLU A 107 19.75 0.63 13.87
CA GLU A 107 19.20 1.89 14.40
C GLU A 107 19.03 2.98 13.31
N ARG A 108 18.17 2.72 12.35
CA ARG A 108 17.79 3.64 11.26
C ARG A 108 16.29 3.76 11.15
N THR A 109 15.82 4.85 10.58
CA THR A 109 14.41 5.02 10.25
C THR A 109 14.25 5.13 8.74
N ILE A 110 13.33 4.33 8.18
CA ILE A 110 12.86 4.51 6.82
C ILE A 110 11.57 5.32 6.87
N TRP A 111 11.61 6.52 6.32
CA TRP A 111 10.45 7.37 6.13
C TRP A 111 9.81 7.09 4.80
N ILE A 112 8.54 6.73 4.84
CA ILE A 112 7.72 6.47 3.64
C ILE A 112 6.73 7.62 3.48
N ASP A 113 6.73 8.26 2.32
CA ASP A 113 5.72 9.23 1.97
C ASP A 113 4.87 8.70 0.81
N CYS A 114 3.55 8.79 0.95
CA CYS A 114 2.58 8.39 -0.06
C CYS A 114 1.70 9.57 -0.43
N ASP A 115 1.98 10.18 -1.57
CA ASP A 115 1.23 11.33 -2.10
C ASP A 115 0.29 10.91 -3.22
N VAL A 116 -1.01 10.94 -2.95
CA VAL A 116 -2.03 10.65 -3.96
C VAL A 116 -2.18 11.85 -4.89
N ILE A 117 -1.77 11.69 -6.14
CA ILE A 117 -1.88 12.73 -7.16
C ILE A 117 -3.17 12.62 -7.96
N GLN A 118 -3.75 11.43 -8.05
CA GLN A 118 -5.08 11.18 -8.63
C GLN A 118 -5.75 10.02 -7.91
N ALA A 119 -7.01 10.20 -7.49
CA ALA A 119 -7.77 9.21 -6.73
C ALA A 119 -8.97 8.71 -7.54
N ASP A 120 -9.05 7.39 -7.72
CA ASP A 120 -10.16 6.68 -8.34
C ASP A 120 -10.37 5.31 -7.63
N GLY A 121 -10.61 5.34 -6.32
CA GLY A 121 -10.71 4.14 -5.46
C GLY A 121 -9.34 3.48 -5.18
N GLY A 122 -9.24 2.74 -4.08
CA GLY A 122 -8.05 1.95 -3.72
C GLY A 122 -6.77 2.77 -3.46
N THR A 123 -6.86 4.02 -3.00
CA THR A 123 -5.66 4.85 -2.78
C THR A 123 -4.78 4.31 -1.68
N ARG A 124 -5.36 3.78 -0.57
CA ARG A 124 -4.60 3.17 0.53
C ARG A 124 -3.91 1.88 0.12
N THR A 125 -4.56 1.05 -0.70
CA THR A 125 -4.02 -0.22 -1.19
C THR A 125 -2.91 -0.01 -2.21
N ALA A 126 -3.08 0.94 -3.12
CA ALA A 126 -2.02 1.38 -4.04
C ALA A 126 -0.81 1.94 -3.28
N SER A 127 -1.05 2.75 -2.23
CA SER A 127 0.02 3.28 -1.37
C SER A 127 0.86 2.18 -0.73
N ILE A 128 0.23 1.16 -0.11
CA ILE A 128 0.97 0.03 0.49
C ILE A 128 1.80 -0.70 -0.56
N THR A 129 1.19 -1.01 -1.71
CA THR A 129 1.83 -1.77 -2.78
C THR A 129 3.02 -1.02 -3.39
N GLY A 130 2.87 0.29 -3.64
CA GLY A 130 3.94 1.14 -4.16
C GLY A 130 5.02 1.46 -3.12
N ALA A 131 4.61 1.74 -1.88
CA ALA A 131 5.53 2.01 -0.77
C ALA A 131 6.48 0.82 -0.50
N PHE A 132 6.01 -0.41 -0.63
CA PHE A 132 6.87 -1.59 -0.51
C PHE A 132 7.98 -1.59 -1.57
N VAL A 133 7.67 -1.23 -2.81
CA VAL A 133 8.68 -1.15 -3.89
C VAL A 133 9.69 -0.04 -3.60
N ALA A 134 9.23 1.17 -3.21
CA ALA A 134 10.11 2.28 -2.85
C ALA A 134 11.02 1.93 -1.66
N MET A 135 10.46 1.31 -0.61
CA MET A 135 11.21 0.84 0.56
C MET A 135 12.30 -0.17 0.16
N THR A 136 11.96 -1.13 -0.70
CA THR A 136 12.93 -2.13 -1.18
C THR A 136 14.06 -1.49 -1.96
N GLN A 137 13.77 -0.49 -2.80
CA GLN A 137 14.80 0.27 -3.52
C GLN A 137 15.76 0.97 -2.56
N ALA A 138 15.23 1.65 -1.54
CA ALA A 138 16.03 2.31 -0.54
C ALA A 138 16.95 1.33 0.21
N MET A 139 16.42 0.17 0.61
CA MET A 139 17.22 -0.85 1.29
C MET A 139 18.27 -1.50 0.38
N LYS A 140 18.00 -1.66 -0.92
CA LYS A 140 19.00 -2.10 -1.90
C LYS A 140 20.15 -1.10 -2.01
N LYS A 141 19.81 0.20 -2.11
CA LYS A 141 20.81 1.27 -2.15
C LYS A 141 21.66 1.28 -0.87
N MET A 142 21.04 1.12 0.31
CA MET A 142 21.77 1.01 1.58
C MET A 142 22.77 -0.15 1.56
N LYS A 143 22.38 -1.29 0.99
CA LYS A 143 23.28 -2.44 0.85
C LYS A 143 24.44 -2.15 -0.11
N ASP A 144 24.14 -1.55 -1.26
CA ASP A 144 25.15 -1.20 -2.27
C ASP A 144 26.16 -0.17 -1.73
N GLU A 145 25.73 0.72 -0.83
CA GLU A 145 26.57 1.71 -0.13
C GLU A 145 27.28 1.12 1.11
N GLY A 146 27.05 -0.16 1.43
CA GLY A 146 27.68 -0.83 2.58
C GLY A 146 27.14 -0.41 3.95
N MET A 147 25.96 0.21 4.00
CA MET A 147 25.31 0.62 5.24
C MET A 147 24.67 -0.55 5.99
N ILE A 148 24.28 -1.61 5.27
CA ILE A 148 23.73 -2.86 5.78
C ILE A 148 24.36 -4.04 5.02
N ASP A 149 24.50 -5.19 5.69
CA ASP A 149 25.11 -6.38 5.09
C ASP A 149 24.18 -7.14 4.13
N GLU A 150 22.89 -7.14 4.44
CA GLU A 150 21.85 -7.81 3.67
C GLU A 150 20.56 -6.96 3.64
N ILE A 151 19.70 -7.19 2.65
CA ILE A 151 18.42 -6.51 2.55
C ILE A 151 17.49 -7.06 3.64
N PRO A 152 17.00 -6.23 4.59
CA PRO A 152 16.26 -6.71 5.75
C PRO A 152 14.76 -6.94 5.43
N ILE A 153 14.44 -7.50 4.28
CA ILE A 153 13.06 -7.81 3.85
C ILE A 153 12.85 -9.31 3.89
N ILE A 154 11.78 -9.76 4.56
CA ILE A 154 11.48 -11.18 4.81
C ILE A 154 10.35 -11.74 3.94
N GLY A 155 9.77 -10.92 3.08
CA GLY A 155 8.69 -11.30 2.16
C GLY A 155 8.10 -10.08 1.45
N PHE A 156 7.26 -10.32 0.45
CA PHE A 156 6.52 -9.27 -0.23
C PHE A 156 5.24 -8.91 0.53
N VAL A 157 4.78 -7.67 0.36
CA VAL A 157 3.48 -7.23 0.85
C VAL A 157 2.76 -6.42 -0.22
N SER A 158 1.49 -6.69 -0.39
CA SER A 158 0.60 -5.87 -1.22
C SER A 158 -0.77 -5.75 -0.58
N ALA A 159 -1.58 -4.86 -1.12
CA ALA A 159 -2.95 -4.65 -0.65
C ALA A 159 -3.89 -4.42 -1.82
N ILE A 160 -5.13 -4.85 -1.66
CA ILE A 160 -6.18 -4.73 -2.66
C ILE A 160 -7.53 -4.46 -2.00
N SER A 161 -8.44 -3.78 -2.70
CA SER A 161 -9.84 -3.67 -2.29
C SER A 161 -10.67 -4.79 -2.90
N VAL A 162 -11.66 -5.24 -2.16
CA VAL A 162 -12.72 -6.14 -2.60
C VAL A 162 -14.04 -5.66 -2.01
N GLY A 163 -15.16 -5.96 -2.65
CA GLY A 163 -16.44 -5.54 -2.12
C GLY A 163 -17.61 -6.24 -2.77
N ILE A 164 -18.82 -5.91 -2.29
CA ILE A 164 -20.08 -6.37 -2.87
C ILE A 164 -20.79 -5.13 -3.45
N VAL A 165 -20.97 -5.13 -4.75
CA VAL A 165 -21.64 -4.06 -5.50
C VAL A 165 -22.75 -4.68 -6.33
N ASP A 166 -23.98 -4.16 -6.21
CA ASP A 166 -25.14 -4.70 -6.93
C ASP A 166 -25.31 -6.23 -6.74
N HIS A 167 -25.04 -6.74 -5.52
CA HIS A 167 -25.09 -8.15 -5.10
C HIS A 167 -23.99 -9.05 -5.71
N GLU A 168 -23.00 -8.48 -6.39
CA GLU A 168 -21.87 -9.22 -6.98
C GLU A 168 -20.57 -8.93 -6.20
N GLU A 169 -19.81 -9.99 -5.88
CA GLU A 169 -18.48 -9.84 -5.31
C GLU A 169 -17.50 -9.38 -6.40
N ILE A 170 -16.80 -8.28 -6.16
CA ILE A 170 -15.86 -7.70 -7.13
C ILE A 170 -14.50 -7.42 -6.51
N LEU A 171 -13.48 -7.55 -7.36
CA LEU A 171 -12.08 -7.29 -7.04
C LEU A 171 -11.67 -5.90 -7.52
N ASP A 172 -10.89 -5.18 -6.72
CA ASP A 172 -10.25 -3.91 -7.08
C ASP A 172 -11.27 -2.84 -7.52
N LEU A 173 -11.96 -2.28 -6.53
CA LEU A 173 -13.01 -1.29 -6.75
C LEU A 173 -12.44 0.05 -7.23
N CYS A 174 -13.00 0.60 -8.32
CA CYS A 174 -12.81 2.01 -8.66
C CYS A 174 -13.73 2.87 -7.76
N TYR A 175 -13.55 4.20 -7.78
CA TYR A 175 -14.32 5.12 -6.92
C TYR A 175 -15.83 5.01 -7.10
N GLU A 176 -16.30 4.82 -8.33
CA GLU A 176 -17.73 4.69 -8.59
C GLU A 176 -18.33 3.41 -7.98
N GLU A 177 -17.56 2.32 -7.98
CA GLU A 177 -17.96 1.06 -7.35
C GLU A 177 -17.88 1.15 -5.83
N ASP A 178 -16.77 1.69 -5.29
CA ASP A 178 -16.53 1.91 -3.87
C ASP A 178 -17.64 2.77 -3.23
N SER A 179 -18.02 3.87 -3.89
CA SER A 179 -19.02 4.82 -3.36
C SER A 179 -20.45 4.28 -3.26
N ARG A 180 -20.74 3.14 -3.86
CA ARG A 180 -22.05 2.45 -3.82
C ARG A 180 -21.94 0.99 -3.39
N ALA A 181 -20.80 0.63 -2.83
CA ALA A 181 -20.59 -0.72 -2.36
C ALA A 181 -21.48 -1.01 -1.14
N MET A 182 -22.20 -2.12 -1.18
CA MET A 182 -22.93 -2.64 -0.03
C MET A 182 -21.99 -3.14 1.07
N VAL A 183 -20.84 -3.65 0.64
CA VAL A 183 -19.71 -4.08 1.49
C VAL A 183 -18.43 -3.60 0.84
N ASP A 184 -17.60 -2.85 1.59
CA ASP A 184 -16.24 -2.47 1.21
C ASP A 184 -15.23 -3.13 2.12
N MET A 185 -14.15 -3.65 1.54
CA MET A 185 -13.09 -4.32 2.28
C MET A 185 -11.73 -4.06 1.65
N ASN A 186 -10.75 -3.74 2.50
CA ASN A 186 -9.35 -3.64 2.12
C ASN A 186 -8.56 -4.78 2.80
N VAL A 187 -7.78 -5.50 2.02
CA VAL A 187 -7.03 -6.67 2.48
C VAL A 187 -5.54 -6.45 2.20
N VAL A 188 -4.72 -6.66 3.21
CA VAL A 188 -3.25 -6.60 3.14
C VAL A 188 -2.71 -8.01 3.36
N MET A 189 -1.88 -8.49 2.43
CA MET A 189 -1.36 -9.86 2.47
C MET A 189 0.13 -9.93 2.14
N THR A 190 0.77 -10.96 2.69
CA THR A 190 2.10 -11.39 2.27
C THR A 190 2.04 -12.28 1.03
N ASP A 191 3.18 -12.45 0.35
CA ASP A 191 3.32 -13.38 -0.77
C ASP A 191 3.19 -14.87 -0.36
N LYS A 192 3.25 -15.16 0.96
CA LYS A 192 2.99 -16.49 1.52
C LYS A 192 1.50 -16.77 1.73
N GLY A 193 0.63 -15.82 1.38
CA GLY A 193 -0.83 -15.94 1.55
C GLY A 193 -1.31 -15.63 2.97
N GLU A 194 -0.48 -15.02 3.80
CA GLU A 194 -0.82 -14.64 5.17
C GLU A 194 -1.46 -13.25 5.21
N TYR A 195 -2.49 -13.09 6.03
CA TYR A 195 -3.15 -11.80 6.21
C TYR A 195 -2.42 -10.95 7.24
N ILE A 196 -2.11 -9.71 6.88
CA ILE A 196 -1.56 -8.71 7.79
C ILE A 196 -2.68 -7.87 8.38
N GLU A 197 -3.64 -7.48 7.53
CA GLU A 197 -4.79 -6.70 7.98
C GLU A 197 -5.99 -6.94 7.06
N ILE A 198 -7.18 -7.01 7.65
CA ILE A 198 -8.47 -7.08 6.98
C ILE A 198 -9.32 -5.97 7.56
N GLN A 199 -9.68 -4.98 6.74
CA GLN A 199 -10.60 -3.92 7.10
C GLN A 199 -11.86 -4.07 6.25
N GLY A 200 -12.99 -4.43 6.83
CA GLY A 200 -14.23 -4.64 6.11
C GLY A 200 -15.42 -4.01 6.82
N THR A 201 -16.27 -3.35 6.06
CA THR A 201 -17.46 -2.66 6.53
C THR A 201 -18.66 -3.03 5.68
N GLY A 202 -19.76 -3.40 6.34
CA GLY A 202 -21.06 -3.49 5.70
C GLY A 202 -21.70 -2.09 5.68
N GLU A 203 -21.54 -1.38 4.57
CA GLU A 203 -22.00 0.02 4.44
C GLU A 203 -23.53 0.11 4.40
N GLU A 204 -24.18 -0.78 3.66
CA GLU A 204 -25.64 -0.83 3.56
C GLU A 204 -26.26 -2.03 4.29
N ARG A 205 -25.52 -3.11 4.47
CA ARG A 205 -25.98 -4.33 5.13
C ARG A 205 -24.80 -5.12 5.73
N PRO A 206 -25.07 -5.96 6.76
CA PRO A 206 -24.08 -6.93 7.21
C PRO A 206 -23.78 -7.95 6.10
N PHE A 207 -22.58 -8.55 6.16
CA PHE A 207 -22.15 -9.64 5.29
C PHE A 207 -21.91 -10.92 6.08
N SER A 208 -22.15 -12.05 5.43
CA SER A 208 -22.03 -13.39 6.03
C SER A 208 -20.57 -13.88 6.04
N ALA A 209 -20.32 -14.97 6.80
CA ALA A 209 -19.02 -15.64 6.78
C ALA A 209 -18.68 -16.22 5.40
N ASP A 210 -19.68 -16.69 4.65
CA ASP A 210 -19.47 -17.21 3.30
C ASP A 210 -19.09 -16.10 2.31
N GLU A 211 -19.74 -14.93 2.40
CA GLU A 211 -19.37 -13.74 1.62
C GLU A 211 -17.95 -13.29 1.97
N LEU A 212 -17.59 -13.25 3.26
CA LEU A 212 -16.23 -12.94 3.69
C LEU A 212 -15.21 -13.92 3.05
N ALA A 213 -15.49 -15.22 3.07
CA ALA A 213 -14.58 -16.21 2.50
C ALA A 213 -14.37 -16.01 0.98
N ARG A 214 -15.44 -15.67 0.24
CA ARG A 214 -15.34 -15.37 -1.20
C ARG A 214 -14.56 -14.07 -1.46
N LEU A 215 -14.82 -13.01 -0.70
CA LEU A 215 -14.08 -11.75 -0.79
C LEU A 215 -12.59 -11.95 -0.49
N LEU A 216 -12.23 -12.73 0.51
CA LEU A 216 -10.84 -13.06 0.83
C LEU A 216 -10.17 -13.87 -0.28
N SER A 217 -10.90 -14.79 -0.94
CA SER A 217 -10.38 -15.51 -2.11
C SER A 217 -10.09 -14.59 -3.30
N LEU A 218 -10.96 -13.59 -3.55
CA LEU A 218 -10.72 -12.56 -4.56
C LEU A 218 -9.51 -11.70 -4.19
N ALA A 219 -9.40 -11.30 -2.92
CA ALA A 219 -8.26 -10.51 -2.43
C ALA A 219 -6.93 -11.25 -2.62
N GLN A 220 -6.89 -12.56 -2.35
CA GLN A 220 -5.71 -13.39 -2.58
C GLN A 220 -5.30 -13.41 -4.05
N LYS A 221 -6.26 -13.54 -4.97
CA LYS A 221 -6.01 -13.44 -6.41
C LYS A 221 -5.40 -12.09 -6.79
N GLY A 222 -5.99 -11.00 -6.28
CA GLY A 222 -5.52 -9.64 -6.54
C GLY A 222 -4.12 -9.38 -5.99
N CYS A 223 -3.86 -9.75 -4.74
CA CYS A 223 -2.53 -9.60 -4.11
C CYS A 223 -1.47 -10.42 -4.85
N SER A 224 -1.77 -11.64 -5.28
CA SER A 224 -0.83 -12.45 -6.07
C SER A 224 -0.44 -11.77 -7.38
N ALA A 225 -1.39 -11.13 -8.07
CA ALA A 225 -1.11 -10.38 -9.28
C ALA A 225 -0.25 -9.13 -8.99
N LEU A 226 -0.47 -8.46 -7.85
CA LEU A 226 0.33 -7.31 -7.44
C LEU A 226 1.76 -7.71 -7.03
N HIS A 227 1.94 -8.85 -6.32
CA HIS A 227 3.27 -9.38 -6.01
C HIS A 227 4.07 -9.70 -7.28
N ALA A 228 3.43 -10.25 -8.32
CA ALA A 228 4.08 -10.45 -9.61
C ALA A 228 4.57 -9.12 -10.22
N LYS A 229 3.76 -8.06 -10.13
CA LYS A 229 4.17 -6.72 -10.59
C LYS A 229 5.29 -6.10 -9.77
N GLN A 230 5.32 -6.31 -8.47
CA GLN A 230 6.44 -5.89 -7.63
C GLN A 230 7.73 -6.63 -8.02
N LYS A 231 7.66 -7.96 -8.22
CA LYS A 231 8.81 -8.78 -8.65
C LYS A 231 9.37 -8.36 -10.01
N GLU A 232 8.53 -7.93 -10.96
CA GLU A 232 8.98 -7.39 -12.26
C GLU A 232 9.93 -6.18 -12.08
N ILE A 233 9.74 -5.38 -11.03
CA ILE A 233 10.50 -4.15 -10.78
C ILE A 233 11.72 -4.39 -9.88
N ILE A 234 11.52 -5.11 -8.77
CA ILE A 234 12.57 -5.26 -7.76
C ILE A 234 13.29 -6.60 -7.81
N GLY A 235 12.85 -7.55 -8.64
CA GLY A 235 13.40 -8.90 -8.68
C GLY A 235 12.99 -9.74 -7.48
N GLU A 236 13.65 -10.89 -7.31
CA GLU A 236 13.53 -11.71 -6.09
C GLU A 236 14.31 -11.04 -4.93
N LEU A 237 13.88 -11.34 -3.70
CA LEU A 237 14.46 -10.80 -2.44
C LEU A 237 15.53 -11.72 -1.89
#